data_a15b0ea6185e6fed59f5d194e7a3ad1a
#
_entry.id   a15b0ea6185e6fed59f5d194e7a3ad1a
#
_cell.length_a   1.000
_cell.length_b   1.000
_cell.length_c   1.000
_cell.angle_alpha   90.00
_cell.angle_beta   90.00
_cell.angle_gamma   90.00
#
_symmetry.space_group_name_H-M   'P 1'
#
loop_
_entity.id
_entity.type
_entity.pdbx_description
1 polymer ?
#
loop_
_entity_poly.entity_id
_entity_poly.type
_entity_poly.pdbx_seq_one_letter_code
_entity_poly.pdbx_strand_id
1 'polypeptide(L)'
;MGGVNDAEEHWIEVINSMGIATFMVDSNWARRKCKKDNKFKKAIPWCAAINRGMNRVIDAYAALKLLSNHPRIDPKNIGCIGMSLGARGCLYLNVKRFQKMWGTPGMDFAASVPMYPPCNATFKNDDEITDTPIRIHVGDLDTYFPVDSCINYVARLKAKGKDVDIKVYPNTHHSFEATISGKKSIKMKVRQNDGRCYYEENHSLPVAEMNPDDVAILSQVGFNDWYASATEKEKKKVFKYFNMRHKFGWRLPQFQHDKSCTSKSQTIKYNKAASEENEKLVREFFTSTLLN
;
A
#
# COMPACT_ATOMS: atom_id res chain seq x y z
N MET A 1 8.18 -9.67 -7.95
CA MET A 1 6.92 -9.20 -8.50
C MET A 1 6.83 -7.72 -8.18
N GLY A 2 6.32 -6.94 -9.06
CA GLY A 2 6.19 -5.49 -8.94
C GLY A 2 6.39 -4.84 -10.29
N GLY A 3 5.39 -4.25 -10.81
CA GLY A 3 5.19 -3.68 -12.12
C GLY A 3 3.77 -3.99 -12.53
N VAL A 4 3.36 -3.48 -13.67
CA VAL A 4 2.07 -3.78 -14.28
C VAL A 4 2.03 -5.27 -14.63
N ASN A 5 0.92 -5.90 -14.33
CA ASN A 5 0.62 -7.28 -14.69
C ASN A 5 -0.85 -7.40 -15.09
N ASP A 6 -1.28 -8.59 -15.47
CA ASP A 6 -2.64 -8.86 -15.98
C ASP A 6 -3.75 -8.33 -15.04
N ALA A 7 -3.53 -8.29 -13.73
CA ALA A 7 -4.52 -7.78 -12.79
C ALA A 7 -4.65 -6.25 -12.84
N GLU A 8 -3.54 -5.53 -12.90
CA GLU A 8 -3.57 -4.08 -13.07
C GLU A 8 -4.16 -3.69 -14.43
N GLU A 9 -3.82 -4.41 -15.50
CA GLU A 9 -4.40 -4.19 -16.85
C GLU A 9 -5.90 -4.41 -16.84
N HIS A 10 -6.38 -5.49 -16.25
CA HIS A 10 -7.81 -5.76 -16.08
C HIS A 10 -8.54 -4.61 -15.39
N TRP A 11 -8.01 -4.12 -14.26
CA TRP A 11 -8.65 -3.04 -13.52
C TRP A 11 -8.59 -1.69 -14.24
N ILE A 12 -7.56 -1.42 -15.05
CA ILE A 12 -7.52 -0.24 -15.90
C ILE A 12 -8.68 -0.28 -16.91
N GLU A 13 -8.90 -1.43 -17.57
CA GLU A 13 -10.00 -1.59 -18.53
C GLU A 13 -11.37 -1.44 -17.86
N VAL A 14 -11.56 -2.09 -16.71
CA VAL A 14 -12.82 -2.02 -15.93
C VAL A 14 -13.14 -0.58 -15.54
N ILE A 15 -12.19 0.13 -14.93
CA ILE A 15 -12.40 1.49 -14.43
C ILE A 15 -12.59 2.49 -15.58
N ASN A 16 -11.79 2.38 -16.64
CA ASN A 16 -11.92 3.24 -17.82
C ASN A 16 -13.26 3.04 -18.53
N SER A 17 -13.82 1.81 -18.54
CA SER A 17 -15.14 1.54 -19.11
C SER A 17 -16.28 2.22 -18.35
N MET A 18 -16.04 2.67 -17.11
CA MET A 18 -16.99 3.46 -16.31
C MET A 18 -16.89 4.98 -16.59
N GLY A 19 -15.99 5.42 -17.46
CA GLY A 19 -15.70 6.84 -17.69
C GLY A 19 -14.77 7.47 -16.64
N ILE A 20 -14.16 6.66 -15.76
CA ILE A 20 -13.23 7.11 -14.74
C ILE A 20 -11.79 6.97 -15.30
N ALA A 21 -11.03 8.05 -15.30
CA ALA A 21 -9.62 8.03 -15.71
C ALA A 21 -8.77 7.26 -14.70
N THR A 22 -7.78 6.50 -15.18
CA THR A 22 -6.84 5.76 -14.33
C THR A 22 -5.45 6.38 -14.38
N PHE A 23 -4.80 6.44 -13.22
CA PHE A 23 -3.41 6.84 -13.07
C PHE A 23 -2.63 5.76 -12.32
N MET A 24 -1.75 5.08 -13.03
CA MET A 24 -0.99 3.96 -12.46
C MET A 24 0.32 4.42 -11.82
N VAL A 25 0.52 4.04 -10.56
CA VAL A 25 1.71 4.36 -9.77
C VAL A 25 2.67 3.19 -9.72
N ASP A 26 3.77 3.23 -10.48
CA ASP A 26 4.84 2.23 -10.33
C ASP A 26 5.82 2.61 -9.21
N SER A 27 5.51 2.16 -8.01
CA SER A 27 6.35 2.33 -6.82
C SER A 27 7.72 1.63 -6.90
N ASN A 28 7.96 0.80 -7.89
CA ASN A 28 9.15 -0.04 -7.96
C ASN A 28 10.17 0.39 -9.02
N TRP A 29 9.74 0.98 -10.13
CA TRP A 29 10.60 1.25 -11.28
C TRP A 29 11.80 2.15 -10.92
N ALA A 30 11.54 3.30 -10.37
CA ALA A 30 12.59 4.24 -9.96
C ALA A 30 13.51 3.64 -8.87
N ARG A 31 12.93 2.91 -7.93
CA ARG A 31 13.66 2.25 -6.85
C ARG A 31 14.53 1.10 -7.33
N ARG A 32 14.09 0.36 -8.35
CA ARG A 32 14.91 -0.66 -9.02
C ARG A 32 16.08 -0.04 -9.78
N LYS A 33 15.84 1.06 -10.48
CA LYS A 33 16.88 1.82 -11.18
C LYS A 33 17.91 2.37 -10.19
N CYS A 34 17.45 2.90 -9.08
CA CYS A 34 18.26 3.36 -7.97
C CYS A 34 19.22 2.30 -7.40
N LYS A 35 18.78 1.05 -7.33
CA LYS A 35 19.64 -0.06 -6.85
C LYS A 35 20.74 -0.47 -7.84
N LYS A 36 20.49 -0.30 -9.13
CA LYS A 36 21.36 -0.78 -10.20
C LYS A 36 22.34 0.27 -10.69
N ASP A 37 21.98 1.55 -10.58
CA ASP A 37 22.77 2.65 -11.12
C ASP A 37 23.44 3.47 -10.01
N ASN A 38 24.77 3.38 -9.95
CA ASN A 38 25.57 4.12 -8.96
C ASN A 38 25.49 5.65 -9.14
N LYS A 39 25.28 6.15 -10.37
CA LYS A 39 25.07 7.58 -10.62
C LYS A 39 23.74 8.03 -10.03
N PHE A 40 22.69 7.23 -10.25
CA PHE A 40 21.36 7.48 -9.70
C PHE A 40 21.35 7.39 -8.16
N LYS A 41 22.11 6.43 -7.58
CA LYS A 41 22.32 6.34 -6.13
C LYS A 41 23.02 7.56 -5.54
N LYS A 42 24.01 8.12 -6.26
CA LYS A 42 24.70 9.34 -5.81
C LYS A 42 23.81 10.57 -5.90
N ALA A 43 22.98 10.65 -6.94
CA ALA A 43 22.04 11.77 -7.12
C ALA A 43 20.82 11.68 -6.18
N ILE A 44 20.34 10.47 -5.88
CA ILE A 44 19.16 10.23 -5.03
C ILE A 44 19.48 9.10 -4.03
N PRO A 45 20.37 9.34 -3.06
CA PRO A 45 20.87 8.29 -2.17
C PRO A 45 19.79 7.60 -1.33
N TRP A 46 18.72 8.32 -1.00
CA TRP A 46 17.60 7.82 -0.20
C TRP A 46 16.65 6.89 -0.97
N CYS A 47 16.66 6.88 -2.29
CA CYS A 47 15.74 6.07 -3.08
C CYS A 47 15.92 4.56 -2.87
N ALA A 48 17.11 4.14 -2.45
CA ALA A 48 17.39 2.75 -2.10
C ALA A 48 17.00 2.38 -0.65
N ALA A 49 16.77 3.38 0.19
CA ALA A 49 16.60 3.22 1.63
C ALA A 49 15.14 3.10 2.10
N ILE A 50 14.18 3.37 1.20
CA ILE A 50 12.77 3.38 1.58
C ILE A 50 12.24 1.96 1.79
N ASN A 51 11.51 1.77 2.88
CA ASN A 51 10.92 0.50 3.26
C ASN A 51 9.90 0.00 2.21
N ARG A 52 10.06 -1.24 1.80
CA ARG A 52 9.25 -1.87 0.73
C ARG A 52 7.74 -1.82 0.96
N GLY A 53 7.28 -1.75 2.20
CA GLY A 53 5.85 -1.74 2.53
C GLY A 53 5.21 -0.36 2.42
N MET A 54 5.79 0.64 3.07
CA MET A 54 5.20 1.98 3.20
C MET A 54 5.46 2.90 2.00
N ASN A 55 6.36 2.52 1.09
CA ASN A 55 6.59 3.25 -0.16
C ASN A 55 5.29 3.53 -0.92
N ARG A 56 4.38 2.56 -0.92
CA ARG A 56 3.11 2.68 -1.65
C ARG A 56 2.17 3.69 -1.04
N VAL A 57 2.21 3.83 0.28
CA VAL A 57 1.46 4.89 0.99
C VAL A 57 2.01 6.27 0.62
N ILE A 58 3.34 6.42 0.67
CA ILE A 58 4.01 7.68 0.31
C ILE A 58 3.75 8.04 -1.15
N ASP A 59 3.88 7.06 -2.05
CA ASP A 59 3.66 7.26 -3.48
C ASP A 59 2.20 7.57 -3.81
N ALA A 60 1.25 6.99 -3.06
CA ALA A 60 -0.16 7.30 -3.21
C ALA A 60 -0.46 8.77 -2.83
N TYR A 61 0.12 9.29 -1.75
CA TYR A 61 -0.02 10.71 -1.41
C TYR A 61 0.65 11.63 -2.44
N ALA A 62 1.80 11.24 -2.97
CA ALA A 62 2.44 12.00 -4.04
C ALA A 62 1.59 12.03 -5.31
N ALA A 63 0.96 10.89 -5.66
CA ALA A 63 0.03 10.81 -6.78
C ALA A 63 -1.23 11.65 -6.54
N LEU A 64 -1.83 11.58 -5.34
CA LEU A 64 -2.97 12.40 -4.97
C LEU A 64 -2.66 13.89 -5.14
N LYS A 65 -1.53 14.35 -4.61
CA LYS A 65 -1.10 15.75 -4.75
C LYS A 65 -0.90 16.14 -6.21
N LEU A 66 -0.29 15.28 -7.03
CA LEU A 66 -0.09 15.52 -8.46
C LEU A 66 -1.43 15.66 -9.19
N LEU A 67 -2.33 14.70 -8.97
CA LEU A 67 -3.64 14.65 -9.61
C LEU A 67 -4.54 15.81 -9.17
N SER A 68 -4.54 16.16 -7.88
CA SER A 68 -5.35 17.27 -7.34
C SER A 68 -4.97 18.65 -7.92
N ASN A 69 -3.77 18.77 -8.49
CA ASN A 69 -3.34 19.98 -9.18
C ASN A 69 -3.52 19.92 -10.71
N HIS A 70 -4.04 18.82 -11.24
CA HIS A 70 -4.21 18.66 -12.68
C HIS A 70 -5.54 19.31 -13.14
N PRO A 71 -5.54 20.16 -14.18
CA PRO A 71 -6.70 20.98 -14.56
C PRO A 71 -7.92 20.18 -15.05
N ARG A 72 -7.75 18.91 -15.37
CA ARG A 72 -8.81 18.01 -15.86
C ARG A 72 -9.31 17.01 -14.81
N ILE A 73 -8.81 17.09 -13.58
CA ILE A 73 -9.17 16.16 -12.50
C ILE A 73 -9.91 16.92 -11.40
N ASP A 74 -11.05 16.40 -11.01
CA ASP A 74 -11.72 16.86 -9.80
C ASP A 74 -10.98 16.30 -8.57
N PRO A 75 -10.35 17.16 -7.75
CA PRO A 75 -9.61 16.72 -6.59
C PRO A 75 -10.45 16.05 -5.50
N LYS A 76 -11.78 16.23 -5.54
CA LYS A 76 -12.71 15.62 -4.59
C LYS A 76 -13.12 14.20 -4.99
N ASN A 77 -12.87 13.79 -6.24
CA ASN A 77 -13.30 12.52 -6.81
C ASN A 77 -12.13 11.63 -7.22
N ILE A 78 -11.08 11.58 -6.40
CA ILE A 78 -9.91 10.72 -6.62
C ILE A 78 -10.02 9.50 -5.71
N GLY A 79 -10.20 8.31 -6.30
CA GLY A 79 -10.19 7.03 -5.59
C GLY A 79 -8.84 6.32 -5.63
N CYS A 80 -8.65 5.35 -4.74
CA CYS A 80 -7.51 4.44 -4.74
C CYS A 80 -7.98 2.99 -4.89
N ILE A 81 -7.45 2.29 -5.89
CA ILE A 81 -7.58 0.84 -6.02
C ILE A 81 -6.19 0.22 -6.03
N GLY A 82 -6.02 -0.90 -5.36
CA GLY A 82 -4.70 -1.54 -5.30
C GLY A 82 -4.77 -3.01 -4.96
N MET A 83 -3.86 -3.80 -5.53
CA MET A 83 -3.78 -5.24 -5.40
C MET A 83 -2.57 -5.66 -4.55
N SER A 84 -2.75 -6.64 -3.65
CA SER A 84 -1.66 -7.25 -2.87
C SER A 84 -0.80 -6.19 -2.15
N LEU A 85 0.45 -6.04 -2.54
CA LEU A 85 1.32 -4.98 -2.01
C LEU A 85 0.87 -3.57 -2.42
N GLY A 86 0.18 -3.40 -3.54
CA GLY A 86 -0.49 -2.15 -3.91
C GLY A 86 -1.65 -1.82 -2.96
N ALA A 87 -2.42 -2.84 -2.58
CA ALA A 87 -3.49 -2.72 -1.61
C ALA A 87 -3.02 -2.24 -0.23
N ARG A 88 -1.78 -2.52 0.17
CA ARG A 88 -1.18 -1.90 1.37
C ARG A 88 -1.17 -0.37 1.28
N GLY A 89 -0.89 0.17 0.10
CA GLY A 89 -0.98 1.61 -0.16
C GLY A 89 -2.39 2.11 0.10
N CYS A 90 -3.38 1.57 -0.62
CA CYS A 90 -4.78 1.97 -0.51
C CYS A 90 -5.40 1.72 0.88
N LEU A 91 -4.94 0.73 1.63
CA LEU A 91 -5.43 0.49 2.99
C LEU A 91 -4.91 1.52 3.99
N TYR A 92 -3.58 1.69 4.04
CA TYR A 92 -2.95 2.48 5.10
C TYR A 92 -2.79 3.96 4.78
N LEU A 93 -3.06 4.42 3.53
CA LEU A 93 -3.15 5.85 3.23
C LEU A 93 -4.26 6.57 4.02
N ASN A 94 -5.24 5.80 4.51
CA ASN A 94 -6.35 6.35 5.30
C ASN A 94 -6.00 6.59 6.78
N VAL A 95 -4.85 6.08 7.26
CA VAL A 95 -4.40 6.29 8.65
C VAL A 95 -3.98 7.74 8.84
N LYS A 96 -4.68 8.48 9.71
CA LYS A 96 -4.47 9.92 9.96
C LYS A 96 -3.02 10.27 10.30
N ARG A 97 -2.35 9.40 11.07
CA ARG A 97 -0.93 9.58 11.38
C ARG A 97 -0.05 9.56 10.12
N PHE A 98 -0.30 8.66 9.18
CA PHE A 98 0.46 8.60 7.93
C PHE A 98 0.11 9.76 6.99
N GLN A 99 -1.16 10.16 6.96
CA GLN A 99 -1.58 11.35 6.23
C GLN A 99 -0.86 12.60 6.76
N LYS A 100 -0.82 12.78 8.09
CA LYS A 100 -0.08 13.88 8.72
C LYS A 100 1.43 13.84 8.40
N MET A 101 2.01 12.66 8.29
CA MET A 101 3.45 12.46 8.03
C MET A 101 3.82 12.67 6.56
N TRP A 102 2.98 12.26 5.63
CA TRP A 102 3.35 12.16 4.21
C TRP A 102 2.32 12.74 3.23
N GLY A 103 1.12 13.01 3.70
CA GLY A 103 0.05 13.60 2.91
C GLY A 103 0.15 15.13 2.82
N THR A 104 -0.84 15.72 2.17
CA THR A 104 -1.05 17.16 2.14
C THR A 104 -2.31 17.47 2.97
N PRO A 105 -2.27 18.41 3.93
CA PRO A 105 -3.44 18.78 4.70
C PRO A 105 -4.63 19.15 3.81
N GLY A 106 -5.81 18.60 4.15
CA GLY A 106 -7.04 18.85 3.40
C GLY A 106 -7.18 18.08 2.07
N MET A 107 -6.25 17.20 1.76
CA MET A 107 -6.34 16.29 0.61
C MET A 107 -6.55 14.86 1.08
N ASP A 108 -7.74 14.31 0.85
CA ASP A 108 -8.12 12.93 1.11
C ASP A 108 -8.54 12.22 -0.17
N PHE A 109 -8.42 10.90 -0.18
CA PHE A 109 -9.06 10.10 -1.21
C PHE A 109 -10.57 10.01 -0.97
N ALA A 110 -11.36 10.05 -2.04
CA ALA A 110 -12.81 9.94 -1.97
C ALA A 110 -13.28 8.49 -1.73
N ALA A 111 -12.47 7.51 -2.16
CA ALA A 111 -12.78 6.08 -2.02
C ALA A 111 -11.51 5.23 -1.99
N SER A 112 -11.55 4.09 -1.30
CA SER A 112 -10.43 3.17 -1.20
C SER A 112 -10.87 1.72 -1.38
N VAL A 113 -10.26 1.01 -2.34
CA VAL A 113 -10.52 -0.39 -2.65
C VAL A 113 -9.23 -1.21 -2.57
N PRO A 114 -8.84 -1.66 -1.38
CA PRO A 114 -7.70 -2.57 -1.21
C PRO A 114 -8.14 -4.03 -1.46
N MET A 115 -7.49 -4.69 -2.45
CA MET A 115 -7.74 -6.09 -2.78
C MET A 115 -6.66 -6.99 -2.20
N TYR A 116 -7.08 -7.99 -1.44
CA TYR A 116 -6.23 -8.95 -0.70
C TYR A 116 -5.00 -8.28 -0.08
N PRO A 117 -5.23 -7.22 0.75
CA PRO A 117 -4.18 -6.44 1.37
C PRO A 117 -3.46 -7.22 2.48
N PRO A 118 -2.20 -6.88 2.76
CA PRO A 118 -1.50 -7.39 3.93
C PRO A 118 -1.95 -6.66 5.21
N CYS A 119 -3.11 -7.04 5.77
CA CYS A 119 -3.64 -6.49 7.03
C CYS A 119 -2.93 -7.02 8.29
N ASN A 120 -1.90 -7.81 8.13
CA ASN A 120 -1.16 -8.48 9.20
C ASN A 120 -0.16 -7.58 9.95
N ALA A 121 -0.18 -6.30 9.69
CA ALA A 121 0.61 -5.30 10.41
C ALA A 121 -0.31 -4.36 11.20
N THR A 122 -0.08 -4.25 12.50
CA THR A 122 -0.75 -3.29 13.38
C THR A 122 0.21 -2.12 13.62
N PHE A 123 -0.23 -0.93 13.26
CA PHE A 123 0.51 0.31 13.48
C PHE A 123 -0.08 1.05 14.67
N LYS A 124 0.75 1.90 15.30
CA LYS A 124 0.28 2.80 16.35
C LYS A 124 -0.84 3.70 15.80
N ASN A 125 -1.98 3.68 16.44
CA ASN A 125 -3.17 4.46 16.08
C ASN A 125 -3.67 4.15 14.64
N ASP A 126 -3.54 2.92 14.17
CA ASP A 126 -3.97 2.54 12.83
C ASP A 126 -5.51 2.46 12.67
N ASP A 127 -6.22 2.55 13.76
CA ASP A 127 -7.68 2.68 13.82
C ASP A 127 -8.19 4.13 13.82
N GLU A 128 -7.29 5.11 13.91
CA GLU A 128 -7.57 6.52 13.66
C GLU A 128 -7.42 6.83 12.18
N ILE A 129 -8.46 6.55 11.40
CA ILE A 129 -8.47 6.75 9.94
C ILE A 129 -9.29 7.99 9.54
N THR A 130 -9.07 8.47 8.31
CA THR A 130 -9.90 9.48 7.64
C THR A 130 -11.35 8.98 7.50
N ASP A 131 -12.23 9.81 6.97
CA ASP A 131 -13.62 9.41 6.72
C ASP A 131 -13.82 8.82 5.31
N THR A 132 -12.74 8.56 4.61
CA THR A 132 -12.74 7.87 3.31
C THR A 132 -13.40 6.49 3.44
N PRO A 133 -14.44 6.18 2.67
CA PRO A 133 -15.04 4.85 2.66
C PRO A 133 -14.08 3.81 2.08
N ILE A 134 -14.01 2.64 2.72
CA ILE A 134 -13.08 1.57 2.36
C ILE A 134 -13.85 0.27 2.09
N ARG A 135 -13.57 -0.38 0.95
CA ARG A 135 -14.12 -1.71 0.62
C ARG A 135 -12.96 -2.68 0.36
N ILE A 136 -12.81 -3.64 1.27
CA ILE A 136 -11.75 -4.66 1.22
C ILE A 136 -12.27 -5.92 0.57
N HIS A 137 -11.52 -6.51 -0.35
CA HIS A 137 -11.87 -7.74 -1.05
C HIS A 137 -10.78 -8.78 -0.82
N VAL A 138 -11.13 -9.96 -0.29
CA VAL A 138 -10.16 -11.04 0.04
C VAL A 138 -10.74 -12.42 -0.28
N GLY A 139 -9.89 -13.37 -0.62
CA GLY A 139 -10.27 -14.76 -0.73
C GLY A 139 -10.01 -15.52 0.59
N ASP A 140 -10.89 -16.45 0.95
CA ASP A 140 -10.78 -17.24 2.19
C ASP A 140 -9.60 -18.23 2.18
N LEU A 141 -9.12 -18.62 0.99
CA LEU A 141 -7.97 -19.51 0.80
C LEU A 141 -6.66 -18.74 0.49
N ASP A 142 -6.59 -17.46 0.85
CA ASP A 142 -5.37 -16.69 0.64
C ASP A 142 -4.20 -17.25 1.46
N THR A 143 -3.15 -17.71 0.77
CA THR A 143 -1.95 -18.27 1.40
C THR A 143 -0.84 -17.23 1.58
N TYR A 144 -1.04 -16.00 1.08
CA TYR A 144 -0.08 -14.90 1.25
C TYR A 144 -0.29 -14.17 2.57
N PHE A 145 -1.53 -13.80 2.87
CA PHE A 145 -1.88 -13.01 4.06
C PHE A 145 -3.02 -13.68 4.83
N PRO A 146 -3.01 -13.61 6.18
CA PRO A 146 -4.12 -14.13 6.98
C PRO A 146 -5.38 -13.30 6.74
N VAL A 147 -6.46 -13.96 6.30
CA VAL A 147 -7.76 -13.30 6.08
C VAL A 147 -8.30 -12.72 7.40
N ASP A 148 -8.14 -13.48 8.50
CA ASP A 148 -8.55 -13.06 9.84
C ASP A 148 -7.95 -11.72 10.26
N SER A 149 -6.75 -11.39 9.80
CA SER A 149 -6.13 -10.10 10.09
C SER A 149 -6.92 -8.93 9.51
N CYS A 150 -7.46 -9.09 8.28
CA CYS A 150 -8.31 -8.09 7.67
C CYS A 150 -9.69 -8.01 8.35
N ILE A 151 -10.29 -9.15 8.69
CA ILE A 151 -11.56 -9.21 9.42
C ILE A 151 -11.42 -8.47 10.76
N ASN A 152 -10.36 -8.74 11.52
CA ASN A 152 -10.10 -8.10 12.81
C ASN A 152 -9.82 -6.60 12.67
N TYR A 153 -9.11 -6.19 11.63
CA TYR A 153 -8.85 -4.78 11.36
C TYR A 153 -10.15 -4.03 11.04
N VAL A 154 -10.97 -4.58 10.14
CA VAL A 154 -12.28 -4.02 9.80
C VAL A 154 -13.19 -3.93 11.04
N ALA A 155 -13.22 -4.96 11.88
CA ALA A 155 -14.01 -4.94 13.11
C ALA A 155 -13.60 -3.80 14.05
N ARG A 156 -12.29 -3.54 14.20
CA ARG A 156 -11.80 -2.39 15.01
C ARG A 156 -12.21 -1.04 14.42
N LEU A 157 -12.16 -0.91 13.08
CA LEU A 157 -12.56 0.33 12.41
C LEU A 157 -14.08 0.57 12.50
N LYS A 158 -14.89 -0.48 12.30
CA LYS A 158 -16.36 -0.41 12.46
C LYS A 158 -16.76 -0.04 13.89
N ALA A 159 -16.07 -0.56 14.88
CA ALA A 159 -16.30 -0.20 16.29
C ALA A 159 -16.06 1.30 16.58
N LYS A 160 -15.27 1.97 15.74
CA LYS A 160 -15.04 3.43 15.75
C LYS A 160 -15.97 4.21 14.81
N GLY A 161 -17.01 3.57 14.28
CA GLY A 161 -18.00 4.21 13.41
C GLY A 161 -17.48 4.55 12.00
N LYS A 162 -16.41 3.89 11.54
CA LYS A 162 -15.86 4.14 10.20
C LYS A 162 -16.61 3.37 9.13
N ASP A 163 -16.79 3.98 7.96
CA ASP A 163 -17.38 3.35 6.76
C ASP A 163 -16.35 2.43 6.10
N VAL A 164 -16.20 1.25 6.66
CA VAL A 164 -15.29 0.21 6.16
C VAL A 164 -16.03 -1.11 6.07
N ASP A 165 -15.88 -1.82 4.96
CA ASP A 165 -16.44 -3.15 4.81
C ASP A 165 -15.46 -4.12 4.16
N ILE A 166 -15.72 -5.42 4.37
CA ILE A 166 -14.91 -6.51 3.83
C ILE A 166 -15.80 -7.56 3.16
N LYS A 167 -15.49 -7.88 1.92
CA LYS A 167 -16.04 -9.03 1.21
C LYS A 167 -15.05 -10.15 1.20
N VAL A 168 -15.44 -11.28 1.78
CA VAL A 168 -14.67 -12.54 1.75
C VAL A 168 -15.29 -13.45 0.68
N TYR A 169 -14.49 -13.87 -0.30
CA TYR A 169 -14.92 -14.75 -1.39
C TYR A 169 -14.60 -16.20 -1.04
N PRO A 170 -15.60 -17.11 -1.05
CA PRO A 170 -15.38 -18.51 -0.70
C PRO A 170 -14.56 -19.25 -1.78
N ASN A 171 -13.78 -20.23 -1.34
CA ASN A 171 -12.91 -21.07 -2.19
C ASN A 171 -11.97 -20.26 -3.12
N THR A 172 -11.51 -19.11 -2.66
CA THR A 172 -10.80 -18.12 -3.45
C THR A 172 -9.41 -17.85 -2.90
N HIS A 173 -8.40 -17.95 -3.77
CA HIS A 173 -6.99 -17.70 -3.44
C HIS A 173 -6.59 -16.24 -3.69
N HIS A 174 -5.33 -15.91 -3.40
CA HIS A 174 -4.70 -14.62 -3.68
C HIS A 174 -4.72 -14.30 -5.19
N SER A 175 -4.92 -13.04 -5.56
CA SER A 175 -4.95 -12.56 -6.97
C SER A 175 -5.93 -13.35 -7.83
N PHE A 176 -7.19 -13.30 -7.45
CA PHE A 176 -8.26 -14.13 -8.02
C PHE A 176 -8.95 -13.47 -9.25
N GLU A 177 -8.71 -12.20 -9.51
CA GLU A 177 -9.45 -11.43 -10.52
C GLU A 177 -8.91 -11.60 -11.94
N ALA A 178 -7.68 -12.05 -12.12
CA ALA A 178 -7.09 -12.24 -13.44
C ALA A 178 -6.18 -13.47 -13.50
N THR A 179 -5.90 -13.92 -14.73
CA THR A 179 -4.84 -14.90 -14.98
C THR A 179 -3.48 -14.23 -14.79
N ILE A 180 -2.42 -15.01 -14.58
CA ILE A 180 -1.06 -14.50 -14.55
C ILE A 180 -0.29 -15.08 -15.73
N SER A 181 0.07 -14.22 -16.67
CA SER A 181 0.72 -14.64 -17.93
C SER A 181 -0.05 -15.78 -18.61
N GLY A 182 -1.39 -15.63 -18.68
CA GLY A 182 -2.30 -16.61 -19.28
C GLY A 182 -2.54 -17.88 -18.43
N LYS A 183 -1.96 -17.99 -17.24
CA LYS A 183 -2.12 -19.16 -16.35
C LYS A 183 -3.19 -18.93 -15.31
N LYS A 184 -4.19 -19.83 -15.27
CA LYS A 184 -5.28 -19.78 -14.28
C LYS A 184 -4.84 -20.11 -12.84
N SER A 185 -3.72 -20.81 -12.67
CA SER A 185 -3.19 -21.15 -11.34
C SER A 185 -1.68 -21.23 -11.37
N ILE A 186 -1.04 -20.61 -10.37
CA ILE A 186 0.40 -20.66 -10.16
C ILE A 186 0.67 -21.02 -8.70
N LYS A 187 1.40 -22.12 -8.49
CA LYS A 187 1.97 -22.46 -7.18
C LYS A 187 3.44 -22.06 -7.17
N MET A 188 3.77 -21.09 -6.35
CA MET A 188 5.13 -20.59 -6.23
C MET A 188 5.84 -21.21 -5.03
N LYS A 189 7.04 -21.73 -5.27
CA LYS A 189 7.96 -22.04 -4.18
C LYS A 189 8.69 -20.77 -3.77
N VAL A 190 8.65 -20.43 -2.50
CA VAL A 190 9.34 -19.28 -1.93
C VAL A 190 10.36 -19.75 -0.89
N ARG A 191 11.47 -19.04 -0.75
CA ARG A 191 12.49 -19.39 0.25
C ARG A 191 11.92 -19.37 1.66
N GLN A 192 11.16 -18.34 1.96
CA GLN A 192 10.41 -18.14 3.18
C GLN A 192 9.39 -17.04 2.95
N ASN A 193 8.13 -17.29 3.26
CA ASN A 193 7.08 -16.28 3.29
C ASN A 193 6.62 -16.09 4.73
N ASP A 194 6.79 -14.91 5.25
CA ASP A 194 6.34 -14.46 6.55
C ASP A 194 5.07 -13.59 6.48
N GLY A 195 4.40 -13.57 5.31
CA GLY A 195 3.17 -12.81 5.09
C GLY A 195 2.00 -13.26 5.96
N ARG A 196 2.04 -14.48 6.49
CA ARG A 196 1.05 -15.03 7.43
C ARG A 196 1.36 -14.71 8.90
N CYS A 197 2.52 -14.12 9.18
CA CYS A 197 2.89 -13.70 10.53
C CYS A 197 2.25 -12.35 10.84
N TYR A 198 1.84 -12.15 12.08
CA TYR A 198 1.36 -10.85 12.56
C TYR A 198 2.54 -9.98 12.98
N TYR A 199 2.43 -8.70 12.72
CA TYR A 199 3.44 -7.70 13.07
C TYR A 199 2.79 -6.56 13.83
N GLU A 200 3.45 -6.07 14.87
CA GLU A 200 3.09 -4.85 15.57
C GLU A 200 4.18 -3.80 15.43
N GLU A 201 3.81 -2.55 15.35
CA GLU A 201 4.78 -1.47 15.34
C GLU A 201 5.48 -1.39 16.71
N ASN A 202 6.81 -1.54 16.72
CA ASN A 202 7.57 -1.38 17.93
C ASN A 202 7.62 0.10 18.32
N HIS A 203 7.06 0.43 19.48
CA HIS A 203 7.05 1.79 20.02
C HIS A 203 8.44 2.36 20.33
N SER A 204 9.46 1.53 20.38
CA SER A 204 10.86 1.96 20.58
C SER A 204 11.53 2.47 19.29
N LEU A 205 10.90 2.31 18.12
CA LEU A 205 11.42 2.86 16.87
C LEU A 205 10.81 4.23 16.60
N PRO A 206 11.62 5.28 16.45
CA PRO A 206 11.16 6.68 16.38
C PRO A 206 10.44 7.06 15.08
N VAL A 207 9.92 6.10 14.33
CA VAL A 207 9.14 6.36 13.10
C VAL A 207 7.84 7.14 13.39
N ALA A 208 7.30 6.97 14.60
CA ALA A 208 6.08 7.62 15.03
C ALA A 208 6.30 9.01 15.65
N GLU A 209 7.54 9.33 15.99
CA GLU A 209 7.94 10.56 16.67
C GLU A 209 8.89 11.42 15.84
N MET A 210 8.86 11.24 14.52
CA MET A 210 9.57 12.16 13.65
C MET A 210 8.98 13.55 13.84
N ASN A 211 9.84 14.51 14.16
CA ASN A 211 9.51 15.92 14.12
C ASN A 211 8.87 16.25 12.76
N PRO A 212 7.81 17.08 12.69
CA PRO A 212 7.25 17.56 11.43
C PRO A 212 8.30 18.04 10.41
N ASP A 213 9.39 18.62 10.87
CA ASP A 213 10.52 19.05 10.02
C ASP A 213 11.26 17.87 9.40
N ASP A 214 11.41 16.75 10.13
CA ASP A 214 11.97 15.51 9.58
C ASP A 214 11.01 14.84 8.58
N VAL A 215 9.71 15.10 8.67
CA VAL A 215 8.68 14.62 7.73
C VAL A 215 8.69 15.46 6.45
N ALA A 216 8.91 16.76 6.54
CA ALA A 216 9.09 17.62 5.37
C ALA A 216 10.26 17.16 4.49
N ILE A 217 11.32 16.63 5.11
CA ILE A 217 12.46 16.01 4.43
C ILE A 217 12.04 14.74 3.66
N LEU A 218 11.00 14.05 4.08
CA LEU A 218 10.49 12.83 3.44
C LEU A 218 9.43 13.13 2.38
N SER A 219 8.87 14.33 2.35
CA SER A 219 8.02 14.77 1.24
C SER A 219 8.90 15.06 0.03
N GLN A 220 8.56 14.48 -1.10
CA GLN A 220 9.35 14.61 -2.34
C GLN A 220 9.51 16.09 -2.80
N VAL A 221 8.66 16.97 -2.34
CA VAL A 221 8.60 18.39 -2.72
C VAL A 221 9.57 19.25 -1.92
N GLY A 222 9.85 18.91 -0.66
CA GLY A 222 10.82 19.63 0.18
C GLY A 222 12.21 18.99 0.24
N PHE A 223 12.33 17.72 -0.22
CA PHE A 223 13.60 16.99 -0.07
C PHE A 223 14.73 17.55 -0.94
N ASN A 224 14.45 17.91 -2.18
CA ASN A 224 15.47 18.43 -3.07
C ASN A 224 16.02 19.78 -2.57
N ASP A 225 15.14 20.66 -2.09
CA ASP A 225 15.53 21.96 -1.54
C ASP A 225 16.28 21.79 -0.21
N TRP A 226 15.79 20.92 0.66
CA TRP A 226 16.49 20.56 1.89
C TRP A 226 17.83 19.92 1.59
N TYR A 227 17.92 18.96 0.67
CA TYR A 227 19.16 18.27 0.34
C TYR A 227 20.22 19.21 -0.26
N ALA A 228 19.77 20.19 -1.03
CA ALA A 228 20.64 21.24 -1.57
C ALA A 228 21.21 22.15 -0.48
N SER A 229 20.41 22.45 0.55
CA SER A 229 20.76 23.37 1.64
C SER A 229 21.32 22.69 2.89
N ALA A 230 21.09 21.39 3.08
CA ALA A 230 21.48 20.65 4.27
C ALA A 230 23.01 20.45 4.37
N THR A 231 23.51 20.56 5.58
CA THR A 231 24.92 20.25 5.89
C THR A 231 25.22 18.76 5.75
N GLU A 232 26.46 18.38 5.52
CA GLU A 232 26.88 16.97 5.47
C GLU A 232 26.58 16.20 6.77
N LYS A 233 26.57 16.89 7.92
CA LYS A 233 26.20 16.33 9.22
C LYS A 233 24.71 15.94 9.25
N GLU A 234 23.82 16.81 8.74
CA GLU A 234 22.39 16.57 8.64
C GLU A 234 22.09 15.46 7.63
N LYS A 235 22.73 15.51 6.46
CA LYS A 235 22.65 14.43 5.46
C LYS A 235 23.06 13.09 6.07
N LYS A 236 24.18 13.03 6.79
CA LYS A 236 24.66 11.81 7.47
C LYS A 236 23.68 11.34 8.55
N LYS A 237 23.06 12.25 9.33
CA LYS A 237 22.06 11.92 10.34
C LYS A 237 20.82 11.27 9.69
N VAL A 238 20.32 11.88 8.63
CA VAL A 238 19.18 11.35 7.85
C VAL A 238 19.54 10.00 7.21
N PHE A 239 20.72 9.85 6.63
CA PHE A 239 21.20 8.58 6.08
C PHE A 239 21.38 7.49 7.13
N LYS A 240 21.91 7.82 8.30
CA LYS A 240 22.00 6.89 9.43
C LYS A 240 20.61 6.40 9.84
N TYR A 241 19.64 7.30 9.88
CA TYR A 241 18.26 6.99 10.20
C TYR A 241 17.61 6.07 9.13
N PHE A 242 17.80 6.36 7.85
CA PHE A 242 17.34 5.49 6.75
C PHE A 242 18.06 4.14 6.70
N ASN A 243 19.35 4.10 6.97
CA ASN A 243 20.13 2.85 7.04
C ASN A 243 19.74 1.98 8.24
N MET A 244 19.40 2.58 9.37
CA MET A 244 18.84 1.85 10.50
C MET A 244 17.49 1.22 10.13
N ARG A 245 16.63 1.95 9.42
CA ARG A 245 15.37 1.39 8.86
C ARG A 245 15.61 0.24 7.89
N HIS A 246 16.65 0.29 7.08
CA HIS A 246 17.00 -0.78 6.14
C HIS A 246 17.53 -2.04 6.86
N LYS A 247 18.30 -1.88 7.93
CA LYS A 247 18.82 -2.98 8.76
C LYS A 247 17.73 -3.61 9.64
N PHE A 248 16.83 -2.81 10.16
CA PHE A 248 15.76 -3.23 11.06
C PHE A 248 14.39 -3.25 10.38
N GLY A 249 14.37 -3.18 9.04
CA GLY A 249 13.14 -3.08 8.26
C GLY A 249 12.03 -3.91 8.84
N TRP A 250 10.94 -3.31 9.30
CA TRP A 250 9.66 -3.81 9.84
C TRP A 250 9.67 -5.20 10.51
N ARG A 251 10.82 -5.83 10.69
CA ARG A 251 11.02 -6.99 11.55
C ARG A 251 11.13 -6.46 12.95
N LEU A 252 10.00 -6.41 13.61
CA LEU A 252 9.96 -6.11 15.03
C LEU A 252 10.76 -7.19 15.77
N PRO A 253 11.77 -6.83 16.58
CA PRO A 253 12.63 -7.79 17.26
C PRO A 253 11.88 -8.70 18.24
N GLN A 254 10.62 -8.41 18.55
CA GLN A 254 9.83 -9.10 19.56
C GLN A 254 9.01 -10.26 19.04
N PHE A 255 8.83 -10.38 17.73
CA PHE A 255 8.27 -11.61 17.21
C PHE A 255 9.40 -12.64 17.14
N GLN A 256 9.53 -13.42 18.18
CA GLN A 256 10.06 -14.76 18.00
C GLN A 256 9.21 -15.36 16.89
N HIS A 257 9.83 -15.52 15.70
CA HIS A 257 9.18 -16.15 14.58
C HIS A 257 8.79 -17.55 15.04
N ASP A 258 7.57 -17.70 15.47
CA ASP A 258 6.98 -19.03 15.47
C ASP A 258 7.02 -19.44 14.00
N LYS A 259 7.90 -20.40 13.72
CA LYS A 259 8.08 -20.92 12.36
C LYS A 259 6.77 -21.45 11.77
N SER A 260 5.74 -21.66 12.59
CA SER A 260 4.40 -22.06 12.19
C SER A 260 3.69 -21.05 11.31
N CYS A 261 3.97 -19.74 11.43
CA CYS A 261 3.37 -18.71 10.60
C CYS A 261 4.04 -18.55 9.23
N THR A 262 5.21 -19.16 9.01
CA THR A 262 5.93 -19.07 7.74
C THR A 262 5.52 -20.16 6.77
N SER A 263 5.50 -19.88 5.48
CA SER A 263 5.26 -20.89 4.44
C SER A 263 6.35 -20.89 3.39
N LYS A 264 6.54 -22.05 2.73
CA LYS A 264 7.46 -22.21 1.59
C LYS A 264 6.73 -22.25 0.25
N SER A 265 5.42 -22.20 0.27
CA SER A 265 4.61 -22.20 -0.96
C SER A 265 3.45 -21.21 -0.84
N GLN A 266 3.09 -20.63 -1.97
CA GLN A 266 1.98 -19.72 -2.10
C GLN A 266 1.19 -20.06 -3.35
N THR A 267 -0.13 -19.92 -3.29
CA THR A 267 -1.01 -20.19 -4.42
C THR A 267 -1.66 -18.89 -4.87
N ILE A 268 -1.58 -18.64 -6.17
CA ILE A 268 -2.33 -17.64 -6.90
C ILE A 268 -3.26 -18.39 -7.82
N LYS A 269 -4.54 -18.07 -7.80
CA LYS A 269 -5.51 -18.81 -8.63
C LYS A 269 -6.67 -17.92 -9.02
N TYR A 270 -6.88 -17.79 -10.32
CA TYR A 270 -8.05 -17.13 -10.88
C TYR A 270 -9.33 -17.86 -10.46
N ASN A 271 -10.32 -17.09 -10.03
CA ASN A 271 -11.66 -17.56 -9.72
C ASN A 271 -12.67 -16.67 -10.46
N LYS A 272 -13.26 -17.20 -11.52
CA LYS A 272 -14.18 -16.44 -12.40
C LYS A 272 -15.35 -15.83 -11.63
N ALA A 273 -16.04 -16.63 -10.81
CA ALA A 273 -17.20 -16.15 -10.06
C ALA A 273 -16.85 -15.05 -9.08
N ALA A 274 -15.74 -15.21 -8.33
CA ALA A 274 -15.25 -14.20 -7.41
C ALA A 274 -14.79 -12.92 -8.15
N SER A 275 -14.16 -13.06 -9.33
CA SER A 275 -13.75 -11.94 -10.18
C SER A 275 -14.94 -11.13 -10.68
N GLU A 276 -15.97 -11.79 -11.21
CA GLU A 276 -17.19 -11.14 -11.72
C GLU A 276 -17.96 -10.43 -10.59
N GLU A 277 -18.10 -11.07 -9.44
CA GLU A 277 -18.76 -10.45 -8.27
C GLU A 277 -17.94 -9.26 -7.74
N ASN A 278 -16.62 -9.39 -7.70
CA ASN A 278 -15.71 -8.31 -7.28
C ASN A 278 -15.82 -7.11 -8.22
N GLU A 279 -15.76 -7.34 -9.52
CA GLU A 279 -15.92 -6.28 -10.53
C GLU A 279 -17.26 -5.53 -10.35
N LYS A 280 -18.36 -6.27 -10.17
CA LYS A 280 -19.68 -5.68 -9.93
C LYS A 280 -19.68 -4.79 -8.70
N LEU A 281 -19.19 -5.29 -7.55
CA LEU A 281 -19.18 -4.54 -6.30
C LEU A 281 -18.28 -3.30 -6.35
N VAL A 282 -17.15 -3.38 -7.03
CA VAL A 282 -16.25 -2.22 -7.21
C VAL A 282 -16.87 -1.17 -8.13
N ARG A 283 -17.53 -1.58 -9.20
CA ARG A 283 -18.28 -0.67 -10.09
C ARG A 283 -19.38 0.07 -9.31
N GLU A 284 -20.20 -0.64 -8.55
CA GLU A 284 -21.25 -0.06 -7.72
C GLU A 284 -20.67 0.96 -6.72
N PHE A 285 -19.60 0.59 -6.05
CA PHE A 285 -18.93 1.43 -5.05
C PHE A 285 -18.35 2.70 -5.68
N PHE A 286 -17.58 2.60 -6.76
CA PHE A 286 -17.01 3.78 -7.41
C PHE A 286 -18.06 4.64 -8.11
N THR A 287 -19.15 4.05 -8.63
CA THR A 287 -20.27 4.85 -9.14
C THR A 287 -20.87 5.71 -8.04
N SER A 288 -21.11 5.14 -6.86
CA SER A 288 -21.71 5.87 -5.73
C SER A 288 -20.79 6.89 -5.07
N THR A 289 -19.47 6.74 -5.20
CA THR A 289 -18.50 7.58 -4.47
C THR A 289 -17.73 8.55 -5.36
N LEU A 290 -17.56 8.27 -6.65
CA LEU A 290 -16.74 9.08 -7.55
C LEU A 290 -17.51 9.73 -8.69
N LEU A 291 -18.73 9.26 -9.01
CA LEU A 291 -19.52 9.73 -10.15
C LEU A 291 -20.81 10.46 -9.76
N ASN A 292 -21.11 10.56 -8.45
CA ASN A 292 -22.28 11.28 -7.92
C ASN A 292 -21.93 12.67 -7.43
#